data_fd4dbce894da6a3c9db4f178514591f7
#
_entry.id   fd4dbce894da6a3c9db4f178514591f7
#
_cell.length_a   1.000
_cell.length_b   1.000
_cell.length_c   1.000
_cell.angle_alpha   90.00
_cell.angle_beta   90.00
_cell.angle_gamma   90.00
#
_symmetry.space_group_name_H-M   'P 1'
#
loop_
_entity.id
_entity.type
_entity.pdbx_description
1 polymer ?
#
loop_
_entity_poly.entity_id
_entity_poly.type
_entity_poly.pdbx_seq_one_letter_code
_entity_poly.pdbx_strand_id
1 'polypeptide(L)'
;MIAIIVTSPDLGDADDILLGVFQAVSSKGSDQTDVILNLLEQYDIVDQTFAVCCDTTSSNNCVFSGAIVLLCTILNTPLLWFLCRRHMLAVNISHFIGSFTGEKTKAPWGVVCQTSEGLANSQE
;
A
#
# COMPACT_ATOMS: atom_id res chain seq x y z
N MET A 1 -5.37 8.85 3.00
CA MET A 1 -6.38 7.83 3.40
C MET A 1 -5.74 6.45 3.35
N ILE A 2 -6.02 5.62 4.35
CA ILE A 2 -5.49 4.25 4.48
C ILE A 2 -6.69 3.32 4.53
N ALA A 3 -6.75 2.35 3.62
CA ALA A 3 -7.70 1.25 3.69
C ALA A 3 -7.05 0.08 4.42
N ILE A 4 -7.71 -0.47 5.41
CA ILE A 4 -7.20 -1.58 6.20
C ILE A 4 -8.10 -2.79 5.99
N ILE A 5 -7.50 -3.87 5.53
CA ILE A 5 -8.16 -5.14 5.25
C ILE A 5 -7.48 -6.19 6.13
N VAL A 6 -8.27 -6.99 6.79
CA VAL A 6 -7.81 -8.15 7.57
C VAL A 6 -8.15 -9.43 6.83
N THR A 7 -7.18 -10.29 6.72
CA THR A 7 -7.29 -11.64 6.16
C THR A 7 -6.93 -12.65 7.24
N SER A 8 -7.74 -13.68 7.41
CA SER A 8 -7.45 -14.78 8.33
C SER A 8 -7.73 -16.12 7.63
N PRO A 9 -6.90 -17.15 7.88
CA PRO A 9 -7.14 -18.48 7.35
C PRO A 9 -8.46 -19.11 7.87
N ASP A 10 -8.94 -18.63 9.01
CA ASP A 10 -10.20 -19.12 9.60
C ASP A 10 -11.45 -18.53 8.93
N LEU A 11 -11.30 -17.47 8.13
CA LEU A 11 -12.42 -16.83 7.41
C LEU A 11 -12.79 -17.53 6.09
N GLY A 12 -12.03 -18.56 5.66
CA GLY A 12 -12.23 -19.24 4.38
C GLY A 12 -11.60 -18.49 3.19
N ASP A 13 -11.60 -19.11 2.02
CA ASP A 13 -10.89 -18.62 0.81
C ASP A 13 -11.42 -17.31 0.21
N ALA A 14 -12.51 -16.74 0.73
CA ALA A 14 -13.24 -15.65 0.10
C ALA A 14 -13.36 -14.36 0.94
N ASP A 15 -13.03 -14.38 2.23
CA ASP A 15 -13.48 -13.34 3.14
C ASP A 15 -12.36 -12.47 3.72
N ASP A 16 -11.81 -11.61 2.86
CA ASP A 16 -11.08 -10.43 3.34
C ASP A 16 -12.07 -9.44 3.97
N ILE A 17 -11.86 -9.07 5.23
CA ILE A 17 -12.72 -8.11 5.93
C ILE A 17 -12.11 -6.71 5.81
N LEU A 18 -12.80 -5.80 5.13
CA LEU A 18 -12.45 -4.39 5.16
C LEU A 18 -12.86 -3.78 6.50
N LEU A 19 -11.89 -3.46 7.36
CA LEU A 19 -12.13 -2.78 8.62
C LEU A 19 -12.58 -1.33 8.40
N GLY A 20 -12.12 -0.70 7.34
CA GLY A 20 -12.53 0.64 6.97
C GLY A 20 -11.49 1.40 6.15
N VAL A 21 -11.84 2.65 5.82
CA VAL A 21 -10.95 3.61 5.17
C VAL A 21 -10.77 4.80 6.10
N PHE A 22 -9.55 5.02 6.55
CA PHE A 22 -9.22 5.99 7.60
C PHE A 22 -8.34 7.10 7.04
N GLN A 23 -8.49 8.29 7.63
CA GLN A 23 -7.65 9.42 7.30
C GLN A 23 -6.54 9.53 8.34
N ALA A 24 -5.29 9.32 7.94
CA ALA A 24 -4.14 9.70 8.75
C ALA A 24 -3.94 11.22 8.71
N VAL A 25 -3.40 11.78 9.79
CA VAL A 25 -3.12 13.24 9.90
C VAL A 25 -2.16 13.68 8.80
N SER A 26 -1.18 12.85 8.49
CA SER A 26 -0.24 13.07 7.38
C SER A 26 0.11 11.75 6.67
N SER A 27 0.97 11.83 5.66
CA SER A 27 1.51 10.65 4.97
C SER A 27 2.76 10.04 5.65
N LYS A 28 3.12 10.51 6.85
CA LYS A 28 4.29 9.98 7.59
C LYS A 28 3.99 8.58 8.13
N GLY A 29 5.04 7.76 8.23
CA GLY A 29 4.92 6.40 8.77
C GLY A 29 4.35 6.38 10.20
N SER A 30 4.74 7.33 11.07
CA SER A 30 4.20 7.46 12.42
C SER A 30 2.68 7.61 12.47
N ASP A 31 2.15 8.54 11.67
CA ASP A 31 0.71 8.82 11.66
C ASP A 31 -0.10 7.66 11.08
N GLN A 32 0.52 6.90 10.16
CA GLN A 32 -0.06 5.67 9.64
C GLN A 32 -0.06 4.56 10.69
N THR A 33 1.05 4.43 11.43
CA THR A 33 1.18 3.46 12.51
C THR A 33 0.14 3.69 13.60
N ASP A 34 -0.08 4.95 14.00
CA ASP A 34 -1.07 5.30 15.01
C ASP A 34 -2.49 4.88 14.59
N VAL A 35 -2.85 5.08 13.32
CA VAL A 35 -4.15 4.64 12.79
C VAL A 35 -4.25 3.12 12.81
N ILE A 36 -3.20 2.41 12.40
CA ILE A 36 -3.20 0.94 12.38
C ILE A 36 -3.33 0.39 13.80
N LEU A 37 -2.53 0.88 14.74
CA LEU A 37 -2.55 0.43 16.14
C LEU A 37 -3.92 0.64 16.79
N ASN A 38 -4.48 1.83 16.66
CA ASN A 38 -5.81 2.13 17.21
C ASN A 38 -6.88 1.14 16.71
N LEU A 39 -6.77 0.71 15.46
CA LEU A 39 -7.70 -0.26 14.90
C LEU A 39 -7.44 -1.67 15.39
N LEU A 40 -6.18 -2.10 15.44
CA LEU A 40 -5.83 -3.42 15.98
C LEU A 40 -6.30 -3.56 17.44
N GLU A 41 -6.15 -2.51 18.23
CA GLU A 41 -6.65 -2.45 19.62
C GLU A 41 -8.17 -2.44 19.66
N GLN A 42 -8.84 -1.63 18.84
CA GLN A 42 -10.29 -1.53 18.78
C GLN A 42 -10.97 -2.87 18.48
N TYR A 43 -10.34 -3.67 17.61
CA TYR A 43 -10.86 -4.98 17.21
C TYR A 43 -10.27 -6.14 18.01
N ASP A 44 -9.42 -5.86 19.00
CA ASP A 44 -8.76 -6.86 19.86
C ASP A 44 -8.00 -7.95 19.08
N ILE A 45 -7.29 -7.52 18.03
CA ILE A 45 -6.55 -8.41 17.12
C ILE A 45 -5.03 -8.18 17.14
N VAL A 46 -4.53 -7.41 18.10
CA VAL A 46 -3.10 -7.10 18.24
C VAL A 46 -2.27 -8.38 18.30
N ASP A 47 -2.60 -9.28 19.21
CA ASP A 47 -1.84 -10.52 19.45
C ASP A 47 -2.00 -11.55 18.33
N GLN A 48 -2.99 -11.37 17.46
CA GLN A 48 -3.28 -12.24 16.32
C GLN A 48 -2.63 -11.74 15.04
N THR A 49 -2.06 -10.52 15.06
CA THR A 49 -1.42 -9.91 13.90
C THR A 49 0.01 -10.43 13.77
N PHE A 50 0.29 -11.20 12.72
CA PHE A 50 1.62 -11.78 12.45
C PHE A 50 2.21 -11.36 11.10
N ALA A 51 1.42 -10.76 10.22
CA ALA A 51 1.86 -10.37 8.90
C ALA A 51 1.22 -9.05 8.44
N VAL A 52 1.91 -8.32 7.57
CA VAL A 52 1.44 -7.09 6.94
C VAL A 52 1.73 -7.13 5.45
N CYS A 53 0.77 -6.74 4.63
CA CYS A 53 0.96 -6.50 3.21
C CYS A 53 0.72 -5.03 2.89
N CYS A 54 1.72 -4.35 2.36
CA CYS A 54 1.60 -2.94 1.96
C CYS A 54 2.43 -2.63 0.71
N ASP A 55 2.27 -1.42 0.18
CA ASP A 55 3.11 -0.95 -0.90
C ASP A 55 4.55 -0.63 -0.43
N THR A 56 5.45 -0.40 -1.39
CA THR A 56 6.86 -0.12 -1.12
C THR A 56 7.18 1.38 -1.04
N THR A 57 6.21 2.20 -0.68
CA THR A 57 6.46 3.63 -0.47
C THR A 57 7.39 3.87 0.73
N SER A 58 8.11 4.96 0.72
CA SER A 58 9.05 5.29 1.81
C SER A 58 8.34 5.49 3.15
N SER A 59 7.08 5.91 3.16
CA SER A 59 6.28 6.02 4.37
C SER A 59 5.98 4.67 5.02
N ASN A 60 5.98 3.57 4.26
CA ASN A 60 5.78 2.23 4.77
C ASN A 60 7.09 1.52 5.11
N ASN A 61 8.11 1.63 4.24
CA ASN A 61 9.30 0.79 4.30
C ASN A 61 10.60 1.50 4.71
N CYS A 62 10.58 2.78 5.08
CA CYS A 62 11.77 3.45 5.58
C CYS A 62 12.31 2.74 6.83
N VAL A 63 13.61 2.40 6.82
CA VAL A 63 14.28 1.62 7.88
C VAL A 63 14.18 2.29 9.26
N PHE A 64 14.08 3.60 9.32
CA PHE A 64 14.05 4.34 10.59
C PHE A 64 12.66 4.83 10.99
N SER A 65 11.79 5.12 10.02
CA SER A 65 10.53 5.81 10.26
C SER A 65 9.36 5.29 9.43
N GLY A 66 9.54 4.16 8.77
CA GLY A 66 8.47 3.50 8.02
C GLY A 66 7.42 2.90 8.95
N ALA A 67 6.17 2.92 8.53
CA ALA A 67 5.05 2.45 9.35
C ALA A 67 5.24 1.00 9.82
N ILE A 68 5.79 0.12 8.98
CA ILE A 68 6.02 -1.28 9.34
C ILE A 68 7.08 -1.44 10.43
N VAL A 69 8.18 -0.69 10.34
CA VAL A 69 9.26 -0.74 11.34
C VAL A 69 8.76 -0.22 12.69
N LEU A 70 8.01 0.87 12.67
CA LEU A 70 7.41 1.43 13.87
C LEU A 70 6.39 0.47 14.48
N LEU A 71 5.54 -0.14 13.65
CA LEU A 71 4.56 -1.13 14.10
C LEU A 71 5.24 -2.34 14.76
N CYS A 72 6.26 -2.94 14.14
CA CYS A 72 7.04 -4.02 14.70
C CYS A 72 7.67 -3.63 16.05
N THR A 73 8.17 -2.40 16.14
CA THR A 73 8.82 -1.90 17.37
C THR A 73 7.81 -1.76 18.50
N ILE A 74 6.63 -1.20 18.24
CA ILE A 74 5.60 -0.97 19.25
C ILE A 74 4.96 -2.28 19.70
N LEU A 75 4.67 -3.18 18.76
CA LEU A 75 4.12 -4.50 19.06
C LEU A 75 5.15 -5.44 19.71
N ASN A 76 6.42 -5.06 19.70
CA ASN A 76 7.55 -5.88 20.14
C ASN A 76 7.54 -7.30 19.52
N THR A 77 7.05 -7.39 18.28
CA THR A 77 6.88 -8.64 17.52
C THR A 77 7.34 -8.44 16.09
N PRO A 78 8.20 -9.31 15.57
CA PRO A 78 8.60 -9.27 14.17
C PRO A 78 7.40 -9.70 13.30
N LEU A 79 6.86 -8.75 12.52
CA LEU A 79 5.82 -9.05 11.55
C LEU A 79 6.43 -9.55 10.23
N LEU A 80 5.80 -10.54 9.63
CA LEU A 80 6.11 -10.92 8.25
C LEU A 80 5.63 -9.81 7.32
N TRP A 81 6.53 -9.30 6.50
CA TRP A 81 6.21 -8.23 5.57
C TRP A 81 6.12 -8.74 4.14
N PHE A 82 4.94 -8.58 3.55
CA PHE A 82 4.67 -8.89 2.16
C PHE A 82 4.54 -7.62 1.33
N LEU A 83 5.20 -7.60 0.18
CA LEU A 83 5.09 -6.51 -0.78
C LEU A 83 3.77 -6.63 -1.55
N CYS A 84 3.04 -5.52 -1.66
CA CYS A 84 1.82 -5.47 -2.45
C CYS A 84 2.11 -5.83 -3.92
N ARG A 85 1.58 -6.95 -4.38
CA ARG A 85 1.77 -7.45 -5.75
C ARG A 85 1.31 -6.45 -6.80
N ARG A 86 0.20 -5.74 -6.55
CA ARG A 86 -0.32 -4.72 -7.49
C ARG A 86 0.63 -3.54 -7.60
N HIS A 87 1.21 -3.11 -6.50
CA HIS A 87 2.19 -2.02 -6.50
C HIS A 87 3.46 -2.42 -7.27
N MET A 88 3.99 -3.61 -7.03
CA MET A 88 5.15 -4.13 -7.75
C MET A 88 4.91 -4.21 -9.25
N LEU A 89 3.74 -4.70 -9.66
CA LEU A 89 3.35 -4.75 -11.07
C LEU A 89 3.24 -3.35 -11.68
N ALA A 90 2.61 -2.40 -10.98
CA ALA A 90 2.45 -1.03 -11.44
C ALA A 90 3.81 -0.33 -11.62
N VAL A 91 4.75 -0.53 -10.70
CA VAL A 91 6.11 0.00 -10.80
C VAL A 91 6.83 -0.58 -12.03
N ASN A 92 6.76 -1.90 -12.24
CA ASN A 92 7.38 -2.55 -13.39
C ASN A 92 6.80 -2.06 -14.72
N ILE A 93 5.48 -1.91 -14.81
CA ILE A 93 4.81 -1.35 -16.00
C ILE A 93 5.25 0.08 -16.24
N SER A 94 5.33 0.92 -15.19
CA SER A 94 5.82 2.30 -15.31
C SER A 94 7.24 2.37 -15.86
N HIS A 95 8.14 1.52 -15.37
CA HIS A 95 9.51 1.45 -15.87
C HIS A 95 9.56 0.99 -17.33
N PHE A 96 8.77 -0.01 -17.67
CA PHE A 96 8.68 -0.52 -19.05
C PHE A 96 8.20 0.57 -20.02
N ILE A 97 7.08 1.24 -19.70
CA ILE A 97 6.53 2.32 -20.52
C ILE A 97 7.51 3.49 -20.61
N GLY A 98 8.12 3.90 -19.50
CA GLY A 98 9.12 4.97 -19.48
C GLY A 98 10.33 4.67 -20.35
N SER A 99 10.72 3.40 -20.49
CA SER A 99 11.79 2.98 -21.38
C SER A 99 11.43 3.12 -22.87
N PHE A 100 10.15 2.97 -23.20
CA PHE A 100 9.66 3.12 -24.58
C PHE A 100 9.37 4.57 -24.97
N THR A 101 8.76 5.32 -24.06
CA THR A 101 8.33 6.70 -24.36
C THR A 101 9.42 7.73 -24.09
N GLY A 102 10.48 7.37 -23.36
CA GLY A 102 11.51 8.31 -22.91
C GLY A 102 11.01 9.25 -21.79
N GLU A 103 9.75 9.15 -21.37
CA GLU A 103 9.16 9.99 -20.33
C GLU A 103 9.24 9.31 -18.96
N LYS A 104 9.74 10.02 -17.96
CA LYS A 104 9.68 9.59 -16.57
C LYS A 104 8.29 9.87 -16.02
N THR A 105 7.39 8.91 -16.08
CA THR A 105 6.08 9.02 -15.48
C THR A 105 6.17 8.83 -13.97
N LYS A 106 5.62 9.77 -13.20
CA LYS A 106 5.57 9.69 -11.73
C LYS A 106 4.50 8.71 -11.22
N ALA A 107 3.58 8.29 -12.09
CA ALA A 107 2.52 7.33 -11.76
C ALA A 107 2.04 6.60 -13.03
N PRO A 108 1.66 5.32 -12.93
CA PRO A 108 1.16 4.52 -14.05
C PRO A 108 -0.08 5.13 -14.74
N TRP A 109 -0.90 5.83 -13.98
CA TRP A 109 -2.14 6.46 -14.45
C TRP A 109 -1.91 7.62 -15.44
N GLY A 110 -0.80 8.35 -15.32
CA GLY A 110 -0.46 9.46 -16.22
C GLY A 110 -0.26 9.01 -17.66
N VAL A 111 0.33 7.84 -17.86
CA VAL A 111 0.60 7.28 -19.19
C VAL A 111 -0.67 6.80 -19.88
N VAL A 112 -1.58 6.19 -19.13
CA VAL A 112 -2.86 5.71 -19.66
C VAL A 112 -3.73 6.89 -20.13
N CYS A 113 -3.71 8.01 -19.40
CA CYS A 113 -4.43 9.21 -19.81
C CYS A 113 -3.83 9.84 -21.08
N GLN A 114 -2.49 9.90 -21.20
CA GLN A 114 -1.84 10.49 -22.38
C GLN A 114 -2.03 9.64 -23.64
N THR A 115 -2.03 8.31 -23.53
CA THR A 115 -2.30 7.43 -24.69
C THR A 115 -3.73 7.55 -25.16
N SER A 116 -4.70 7.79 -24.28
CA SER A 116 -6.10 7.98 -24.68
C SER A 116 -6.33 9.33 -25.41
N GLU A 117 -5.61 10.39 -25.01
CA GLU A 117 -5.66 11.69 -25.71
C GLU A 117 -4.96 11.63 -27.07
N GLY A 118 -3.86 10.92 -27.18
CA GLY A 118 -3.14 10.72 -28.45
C GLY A 118 -3.93 9.94 -29.48
N LEU A 119 -4.76 8.99 -29.07
CA LEU A 119 -5.65 8.24 -29.95
C LEU A 119 -6.87 9.03 -30.42
N ALA A 120 -7.34 9.99 -29.61
CA ALA A 120 -8.46 10.85 -30.00
C ALA A 120 -8.06 11.88 -31.07
N ASN A 121 -6.81 12.34 -31.09
CA ASN A 121 -6.30 13.31 -32.06
C ASN A 121 -5.81 12.72 -33.38
N SER A 122 -5.78 11.42 -33.52
CA SER A 122 -5.37 10.73 -34.77
C SER A 122 -6.56 10.30 -35.66
N GLN A 123 -7.77 10.72 -35.34
CA GLN A 123 -9.01 10.45 -36.13
C GLN A 123 -9.63 11.69 -36.78
N GLU A 124 -8.87 12.79 -36.93
CA GLU A 124 -9.27 13.91 -37.81
C GLU A 124 -8.49 13.91 -39.12
#